data_be529f87c07510f7e6d27f89790f024e
#
_entry.id   be529f87c07510f7e6d27f89790f024e
#
_cell.length_a   1.000
_cell.length_b   1.000
_cell.length_c   1.000
_cell.angle_alpha   90.00
_cell.angle_beta   90.00
_cell.angle_gamma   90.00
#
_symmetry.space_group_name_H-M   'P 1'
#
loop_
_entity.id
_entity.type
_entity.pdbx_description
1 polymer ?
#
loop_
_entity_poly.entity_id
_entity_poly.type
_entity_poly.pdbx_seq_one_letter_code
_entity_poly.pdbx_strand_id
1 'polypeptide(L)'
;MSRVLFGLLLFVQFLLLGQKNYEFVPNEGQLHSNVLFKADVPSGAIFLEKNGLKYSFYDPSFFNTLHEGGNPGDKIHFHAFKIEFVDALLPEVELKRINDGLINVFLGDDPKKWAEGLKSGAEVYYKEIYNKIDFRIYVRGGSLKYDFIVHPGGDVNDIALKFKGTDELFLSEGDLNIVTSLGTLIDSKPVSFQSNIQSISTRFIVEGNKVRFWVDNYDRNEILTIDPVLVFSTYSGSVANNFGFTATYDNSGYLYAGGSVFSQGYPITNGAFDVTFNSYATAAGIANFGGWYWGISDIGITKYNLNGTSRIYSTYIGGAHCEVPHSLVVNNRDELFILGSTSSSNYPTTTNAFDTSFNGGTGANFARGIFINYTEGSDIVVSRLSKNGDALLSSTFVGGSLNDGLNLNIDLIANYADQMRGEIILDKNQNVIIGSSTASSDFPITLNAYQNSYGGGDQDGVVFKMNEDLSTMIWSSYFGGSASDGIYSVIKSNDDNLYFAGGTNSLDINFPIT
;
A
#
# COMPACT_ATOMS: atom_id res chain seq x y z
N MET A 1 -43.69 -14.98 -23.79
CA MET A 1 -42.83 -15.31 -22.62
C MET A 1 -41.45 -15.76 -23.12
N SER A 2 -40.65 -14.87 -23.63
CA SER A 2 -39.28 -15.20 -24.07
C SER A 2 -38.45 -13.95 -24.33
N ARG A 3 -38.32 -13.05 -23.33
CA ARG A 3 -37.45 -11.86 -23.41
C ARG A 3 -36.84 -11.42 -22.07
N VAL A 4 -36.84 -12.27 -21.05
CA VAL A 4 -36.32 -11.93 -19.69
C VAL A 4 -35.05 -12.71 -19.33
N LEU A 5 -34.57 -13.65 -20.18
CA LEU A 5 -33.44 -14.51 -19.81
C LEU A 5 -32.08 -14.09 -20.40
N PHE A 6 -32.00 -12.99 -21.15
CA PHE A 6 -30.74 -12.51 -21.77
C PHE A 6 -30.06 -11.37 -21.01
N GLY A 7 -30.71 -10.82 -19.99
CA GLY A 7 -30.16 -9.72 -19.18
C GLY A 7 -29.30 -10.13 -17.98
N LEU A 8 -29.30 -11.41 -17.60
CA LEU A 8 -28.64 -11.84 -16.35
C LEU A 8 -27.24 -12.45 -16.56
N LEU A 9 -26.84 -12.70 -17.80
CA LEU A 9 -25.53 -13.32 -18.13
C LEU A 9 -24.43 -12.28 -18.45
N LEU A 10 -24.74 -11.01 -18.56
CA LEU A 10 -23.76 -9.95 -18.82
C LEU A 10 -23.23 -9.27 -17.53
N PHE A 11 -23.79 -9.55 -16.35
CA PHE A 11 -23.38 -8.93 -15.08
C PHE A 11 -22.39 -9.77 -14.25
N VAL A 12 -22.10 -11.02 -14.67
CA VAL A 12 -21.18 -11.92 -13.93
C VAL A 12 -19.74 -11.85 -14.44
N GLN A 13 -19.46 -11.19 -15.56
CA GLN A 13 -18.11 -11.07 -16.11
C GLN A 13 -17.31 -9.83 -15.67
N PHE A 14 -17.88 -8.92 -14.87
CA PHE A 14 -17.18 -7.72 -14.38
C PHE A 14 -16.59 -7.86 -12.96
N LEU A 15 -16.68 -9.02 -12.32
CA LEU A 15 -16.20 -9.27 -10.95
C LEU A 15 -14.92 -10.13 -10.87
N LEU A 16 -14.22 -10.32 -11.98
CA LEU A 16 -12.91 -10.99 -12.03
C LEU A 16 -11.88 -10.10 -12.73
N LEU A 17 -11.84 -8.81 -12.40
CA LEU A 17 -10.62 -8.01 -12.55
C LEU A 17 -9.75 -8.28 -11.31
N GLY A 18 -9.23 -9.52 -11.20
CA GLY A 18 -8.06 -9.80 -10.40
C GLY A 18 -6.97 -8.79 -10.79
N GLN A 19 -6.16 -8.35 -9.85
CA GLN A 19 -4.96 -7.54 -10.12
C GLN A 19 -4.26 -8.15 -11.33
N LYS A 20 -4.23 -7.41 -12.46
CA LYS A 20 -3.56 -7.84 -13.66
C LYS A 20 -2.08 -7.87 -13.32
N ASN A 21 -1.54 -9.03 -13.00
CA ASN A 21 -0.11 -9.18 -12.82
C ASN A 21 0.54 -8.76 -14.13
N TYR A 22 1.48 -7.83 -14.08
CA TYR A 22 2.27 -7.49 -15.26
C TYR A 22 2.99 -8.75 -15.74
N GLU A 23 3.03 -8.93 -17.04
CA GLU A 23 3.68 -10.07 -17.68
C GLU A 23 4.32 -9.67 -18.99
N PHE A 24 5.43 -10.28 -19.31
CA PHE A 24 6.13 -10.07 -20.57
C PHE A 24 5.62 -11.07 -21.60
N VAL A 25 5.03 -10.55 -22.66
CA VAL A 25 4.49 -11.34 -23.77
C VAL A 25 5.49 -11.26 -24.93
N PRO A 26 5.96 -12.39 -25.48
CA PRO A 26 6.91 -12.40 -26.59
C PRO A 26 6.27 -11.85 -27.87
N ASN A 27 7.10 -11.24 -28.72
CA ASN A 27 6.74 -10.79 -30.05
C ASN A 27 7.07 -11.89 -31.08
N GLU A 28 6.05 -12.53 -31.61
CA GLU A 28 6.15 -13.52 -32.70
C GLU A 28 5.57 -12.99 -34.02
N GLY A 29 5.69 -11.67 -34.25
CA GLY A 29 5.27 -11.01 -35.48
C GLY A 29 4.13 -10.01 -35.29
N GLN A 30 3.45 -9.98 -34.13
CA GLN A 30 2.36 -9.06 -33.85
C GLN A 30 2.82 -7.61 -33.66
N LEU A 31 4.10 -7.37 -33.34
CA LEU A 31 4.70 -6.05 -33.16
C LEU A 31 5.86 -5.83 -34.14
N HIS A 32 6.43 -4.62 -34.12
CA HIS A 32 7.62 -4.30 -34.91
C HIS A 32 8.79 -5.26 -34.59
N SER A 33 9.56 -5.64 -35.60
CA SER A 33 10.63 -6.66 -35.48
C SER A 33 11.75 -6.35 -34.48
N ASN A 34 11.91 -5.08 -34.08
CA ASN A 34 12.90 -4.69 -33.04
C ASN A 34 12.43 -5.01 -31.62
N VAL A 35 11.13 -5.21 -31.44
CA VAL A 35 10.55 -5.54 -30.13
C VAL A 35 10.68 -7.04 -29.89
N LEU A 36 11.22 -7.42 -28.75
CA LEU A 36 11.32 -8.82 -28.32
C LEU A 36 10.13 -9.20 -27.43
N PHE A 37 9.78 -8.32 -26.48
CA PHE A 37 8.70 -8.54 -25.52
C PHE A 37 7.91 -7.23 -25.32
N LYS A 38 6.65 -7.39 -24.93
CA LYS A 38 5.77 -6.30 -24.47
C LYS A 38 5.26 -6.62 -23.08
N ALA A 39 5.20 -5.60 -22.22
CA ALA A 39 4.45 -5.64 -20.97
C ALA A 39 3.43 -4.50 -20.95
N ASP A 40 2.16 -4.81 -20.68
CA ASP A 40 1.14 -3.80 -20.42
C ASP A 40 1.29 -3.29 -18.99
N VAL A 41 1.32 -1.98 -18.82
CA VAL A 41 1.41 -1.27 -17.53
C VAL A 41 0.24 -0.30 -17.40
N PRO A 42 -0.04 0.26 -16.21
CA PRO A 42 -1.08 1.28 -16.06
C PRO A 42 -0.86 2.42 -17.05
N SER A 43 -1.92 2.76 -17.77
CA SER A 43 -1.94 3.84 -18.77
C SER A 43 -0.89 3.71 -19.88
N GLY A 44 -0.46 2.47 -20.23
CA GLY A 44 0.52 2.32 -21.29
C GLY A 44 1.09 0.92 -21.48
N ALA A 45 2.28 0.89 -22.09
CA ALA A 45 3.04 -0.34 -22.33
C ALA A 45 4.54 -0.07 -22.34
N ILE A 46 5.30 -1.11 -22.03
CA ILE A 46 6.75 -1.14 -22.16
C ILE A 46 7.12 -2.18 -23.21
N PHE A 47 7.97 -1.78 -24.14
CA PHE A 47 8.48 -2.63 -25.20
C PHE A 47 9.97 -2.85 -24.96
N LEU A 48 10.38 -4.11 -24.89
CA LEU A 48 11.74 -4.53 -24.66
C LEU A 48 12.41 -4.80 -26.01
N GLU A 49 13.52 -4.12 -26.27
CA GLU A 49 14.37 -4.30 -27.45
C GLU A 49 15.74 -4.88 -27.03
N LYS A 50 16.55 -5.38 -27.99
CA LYS A 50 17.89 -5.90 -27.65
C LYS A 50 18.81 -4.89 -26.99
N ASN A 51 18.65 -3.60 -27.32
CA ASN A 51 19.54 -2.52 -26.91
C ASN A 51 18.82 -1.43 -26.10
N GLY A 52 17.66 -1.72 -25.52
CA GLY A 52 16.94 -0.73 -24.72
C GLY A 52 15.50 -1.06 -24.43
N LEU A 53 14.86 -0.14 -23.74
CA LEU A 53 13.47 -0.20 -23.31
C LEU A 53 12.74 1.01 -23.89
N LYS A 54 11.57 0.80 -24.48
CA LYS A 54 10.71 1.86 -24.98
C LYS A 54 9.43 1.90 -24.15
N TYR A 55 9.13 3.05 -23.60
CA TYR A 55 7.92 3.34 -22.85
C TYR A 55 6.93 4.10 -23.71
N SER A 56 5.65 3.77 -23.62
CA SER A 56 4.57 4.50 -24.28
C SER A 56 3.39 4.59 -23.31
N PHE A 57 3.05 5.81 -22.92
CA PHE A 57 1.95 6.10 -21.99
C PHE A 57 0.89 6.95 -22.69
N TYR A 58 -0.33 6.89 -22.18
CA TYR A 58 -1.44 7.74 -22.59
C TYR A 58 -2.12 8.34 -21.37
N ASP A 59 -2.80 9.46 -21.55
CA ASP A 59 -3.62 10.10 -20.52
C ASP A 59 -4.90 9.27 -20.29
N PRO A 60 -5.06 8.63 -19.12
CA PRO A 60 -6.24 7.80 -18.83
C PRO A 60 -7.52 8.61 -18.65
N SER A 61 -7.46 9.93 -18.40
CA SER A 61 -8.62 10.80 -18.22
C SER A 61 -9.52 10.83 -19.44
N PHE A 62 -8.95 10.61 -20.63
CA PHE A 62 -9.71 10.48 -21.87
C PHE A 62 -10.79 9.39 -21.80
N PHE A 63 -10.47 8.24 -21.24
CA PHE A 63 -11.43 7.12 -21.15
C PHE A 63 -12.51 7.39 -20.11
N ASN A 64 -12.21 8.09 -19.02
CA ASN A 64 -13.20 8.53 -18.06
C ASN A 64 -14.20 9.49 -18.70
N THR A 65 -13.71 10.47 -19.49
CA THR A 65 -14.55 11.42 -20.24
C THR A 65 -15.47 10.70 -21.23
N LEU A 66 -14.99 9.67 -21.93
CA LEU A 66 -15.84 8.86 -22.83
C LEU A 66 -16.94 8.10 -22.08
N HIS A 67 -16.65 7.56 -20.89
CA HIS A 67 -17.65 6.89 -20.06
C HIS A 67 -18.72 7.84 -19.51
N GLU A 68 -18.37 9.11 -19.32
CA GLU A 68 -19.27 10.17 -18.85
C GLU A 68 -20.04 10.88 -20.00
N GLY A 69 -19.96 10.37 -21.23
CA GLY A 69 -20.67 10.90 -22.39
C GLY A 69 -19.89 11.95 -23.19
N GLY A 70 -18.57 11.98 -23.04
CA GLY A 70 -17.67 12.83 -23.82
C GLY A 70 -17.68 12.52 -25.33
N ASN A 71 -17.15 13.44 -26.11
CA ASN A 71 -17.18 13.35 -27.58
C ASN A 71 -16.11 12.34 -28.07
N PRO A 72 -16.47 11.31 -28.86
CA PRO A 72 -15.52 10.36 -29.45
C PRO A 72 -14.47 10.98 -30.37
N GLY A 73 -14.59 12.27 -30.70
CA GLY A 73 -13.65 13.02 -31.53
C GLY A 73 -12.49 13.67 -30.79
N ASP A 74 -12.45 13.59 -29.46
CA ASP A 74 -11.37 14.14 -28.65
C ASP A 74 -10.07 13.34 -28.85
N LYS A 75 -8.93 14.04 -28.78
CA LYS A 75 -7.61 13.43 -29.02
C LYS A 75 -7.07 12.79 -27.73
N ILE A 76 -6.57 11.56 -27.85
CA ILE A 76 -5.80 10.92 -26.77
C ILE A 76 -4.39 11.51 -26.79
N HIS A 77 -3.93 12.00 -25.65
CA HIS A 77 -2.55 12.44 -25.45
C HIS A 77 -1.66 11.25 -25.15
N PHE A 78 -0.55 11.13 -25.89
CA PHE A 78 0.47 10.10 -25.69
C PHE A 78 1.82 10.73 -25.43
N HIS A 79 2.62 10.06 -24.62
CA HIS A 79 4.03 10.34 -24.49
C HIS A 79 4.84 9.04 -24.63
N ALA A 80 5.89 9.06 -25.44
CA ALA A 80 6.76 7.92 -25.61
C ALA A 80 8.23 8.35 -25.47
N PHE A 81 8.98 7.59 -24.67
CA PHE A 81 10.42 7.76 -24.56
C PHE A 81 11.15 6.42 -24.62
N LYS A 82 12.45 6.47 -24.86
CA LYS A 82 13.32 5.29 -24.94
C LYS A 82 14.50 5.45 -23.99
N ILE A 83 14.84 4.36 -23.30
CA ILE A 83 16.11 4.17 -22.58
C ILE A 83 16.99 3.27 -23.45
N GLU A 84 18.11 3.77 -23.93
CA GLU A 84 19.08 3.00 -24.70
C GLU A 84 20.25 2.59 -23.80
N PHE A 85 20.68 1.35 -23.90
CA PHE A 85 21.92 0.86 -23.32
C PHE A 85 23.09 1.33 -24.20
N VAL A 86 23.88 2.30 -23.72
CA VAL A 86 24.97 2.91 -24.51
C VAL A 86 26.15 1.95 -24.58
N ASP A 87 26.68 1.75 -25.79
CA ASP A 87 27.79 0.85 -26.07
C ASP A 87 27.58 -0.60 -25.60
N ALA A 88 26.31 -1.02 -25.50
CA ALA A 88 25.94 -2.36 -25.11
C ALA A 88 26.37 -3.42 -26.13
N LEU A 89 26.67 -4.62 -25.65
CA LEU A 89 26.85 -5.80 -26.47
C LEU A 89 25.54 -6.27 -27.07
N LEU A 90 25.56 -7.29 -27.91
CA LEU A 90 24.37 -7.97 -28.39
C LEU A 90 24.05 -9.13 -27.42
N PRO A 91 23.16 -8.94 -26.43
CA PRO A 91 22.89 -9.95 -25.42
C PRO A 91 22.08 -11.12 -25.99
N GLU A 92 22.24 -12.28 -25.37
CA GLU A 92 21.23 -13.33 -25.40
C GLU A 92 20.08 -12.91 -24.46
N VAL A 93 18.82 -12.96 -24.97
CA VAL A 93 17.65 -12.49 -24.19
C VAL A 93 16.69 -13.65 -23.97
N GLU A 94 16.40 -13.93 -22.71
CA GLU A 94 15.58 -15.07 -22.29
C GLU A 94 14.35 -14.60 -21.49
N LEU A 95 13.21 -15.24 -21.76
CA LEU A 95 12.01 -15.13 -20.92
C LEU A 95 12.11 -16.14 -19.78
N LYS A 96 11.96 -15.68 -18.54
CA LYS A 96 12.04 -16.50 -17.32
C LYS A 96 10.75 -16.39 -16.50
N ARG A 97 10.60 -17.27 -15.52
CA ARG A 97 9.39 -17.37 -14.69
C ARG A 97 8.13 -17.42 -15.54
N ILE A 98 8.10 -18.44 -16.42
CA ILE A 98 7.01 -18.66 -17.37
C ILE A 98 5.71 -18.92 -16.64
N ASN A 99 4.65 -18.27 -17.09
CA ASN A 99 3.29 -18.50 -16.60
C ASN A 99 2.65 -19.74 -17.27
N ASP A 100 1.78 -20.43 -16.55
CA ASP A 100 1.11 -21.64 -17.07
C ASP A 100 0.04 -21.34 -18.15
N GLY A 101 -0.48 -20.11 -18.18
CA GLY A 101 -1.49 -19.66 -19.12
C GLY A 101 -0.96 -19.44 -20.53
N LEU A 102 -1.82 -19.58 -21.54
CA LEU A 102 -1.55 -19.19 -22.91
C LEU A 102 -2.26 -17.88 -23.25
N ILE A 103 -1.58 -17.01 -24.00
CA ILE A 103 -2.09 -15.72 -24.43
C ILE A 103 -2.25 -15.73 -25.94
N ASN A 104 -3.39 -15.22 -26.42
CA ASN A 104 -3.63 -14.96 -27.83
C ASN A 104 -3.69 -13.44 -28.05
N VAL A 105 -2.98 -12.95 -29.04
CA VAL A 105 -2.91 -11.53 -29.40
C VAL A 105 -3.41 -11.35 -30.82
N PHE A 106 -4.50 -10.60 -30.97
CA PHE A 106 -5.10 -10.27 -32.28
C PHE A 106 -5.07 -8.75 -32.45
N LEU A 107 -4.17 -8.22 -33.31
CA LEU A 107 -4.02 -6.79 -33.56
C LEU A 107 -4.59 -6.40 -34.91
N GLY A 108 -5.73 -5.70 -34.87
CA GLY A 108 -6.43 -5.25 -36.10
C GLY A 108 -6.86 -6.40 -36.99
N ASP A 109 -7.10 -6.09 -38.29
CA ASP A 109 -7.65 -7.03 -39.26
C ASP A 109 -6.60 -7.78 -40.09
N ASP A 110 -5.30 -7.56 -39.81
CA ASP A 110 -4.20 -8.23 -40.52
C ASP A 110 -3.80 -9.52 -39.78
N PRO A 111 -4.10 -10.73 -40.33
CA PRO A 111 -3.75 -12.00 -39.67
C PRO A 111 -2.24 -12.18 -39.43
N LYS A 112 -1.37 -11.47 -40.14
CA LYS A 112 0.09 -11.51 -39.91
C LYS A 112 0.50 -10.88 -38.59
N LYS A 113 -0.40 -10.13 -37.96
CA LYS A 113 -0.23 -9.53 -36.64
C LYS A 113 -0.97 -10.30 -35.54
N TRP A 114 -1.41 -11.51 -35.85
CA TRP A 114 -2.05 -12.39 -34.90
C TRP A 114 -1.04 -13.44 -34.41
N ALA A 115 -1.01 -13.66 -33.11
CA ALA A 115 -0.19 -14.67 -32.47
C ALA A 115 -1.03 -15.43 -31.45
N GLU A 116 -0.97 -16.75 -31.50
CA GLU A 116 -1.75 -17.63 -30.64
C GLU A 116 -0.84 -18.53 -29.81
N GLY A 117 -1.29 -18.91 -28.62
CA GLY A 117 -0.58 -19.88 -27.77
C GLY A 117 0.72 -19.35 -27.19
N LEU A 118 0.88 -18.02 -27.06
CA LEU A 118 2.07 -17.40 -26.49
C LEU A 118 2.17 -17.73 -25.00
N LYS A 119 3.37 -18.06 -24.56
CA LYS A 119 3.68 -18.16 -23.12
C LYS A 119 4.27 -16.84 -22.66
N SER A 120 3.63 -16.23 -21.67
CA SER A 120 4.17 -15.06 -20.99
C SER A 120 5.10 -15.46 -19.85
N GLY A 121 5.81 -14.50 -19.30
CA GLY A 121 6.65 -14.71 -18.12
C GLY A 121 6.75 -13.46 -17.27
N ALA A 122 7.20 -13.62 -16.05
CA ALA A 122 7.35 -12.53 -15.10
C ALA A 122 8.77 -11.92 -15.06
N GLU A 123 9.68 -12.38 -15.90
CA GLU A 123 11.06 -11.87 -15.98
C GLU A 123 11.63 -12.01 -17.39
N VAL A 124 12.34 -10.97 -17.87
CA VAL A 124 13.18 -11.01 -19.07
C VAL A 124 14.62 -10.74 -18.65
N TYR A 125 15.51 -11.64 -19.05
CA TYR A 125 16.92 -11.64 -18.68
C TYR A 125 17.79 -11.40 -19.91
N TYR A 126 18.69 -10.41 -19.83
CA TYR A 126 19.67 -10.03 -20.85
C TYR A 126 21.04 -10.46 -20.36
N LYS A 127 21.58 -11.53 -20.92
CA LYS A 127 22.87 -12.05 -20.55
C LYS A 127 23.98 -11.25 -21.25
N GLU A 128 24.95 -10.78 -20.47
CA GLU A 128 26.10 -10.01 -20.95
C GLU A 128 25.70 -8.78 -21.79
N ILE A 129 24.78 -7.95 -21.25
CA ILE A 129 24.45 -6.66 -21.89
C ILE A 129 25.68 -5.74 -21.97
N TYR A 130 26.60 -5.84 -21.01
CA TYR A 130 27.95 -5.33 -21.05
C TYR A 130 28.94 -6.45 -20.68
N ASN A 131 30.21 -6.24 -20.84
CA ASN A 131 31.23 -7.26 -20.53
C ASN A 131 31.10 -7.70 -19.05
N LYS A 132 30.68 -8.95 -18.81
CA LYS A 132 30.42 -9.53 -17.48
C LYS A 132 29.37 -8.79 -16.67
N ILE A 133 28.41 -8.16 -17.35
CA ILE A 133 27.26 -7.52 -16.71
C ILE A 133 25.99 -7.99 -17.40
N ASP A 134 25.09 -8.57 -16.61
CA ASP A 134 23.75 -8.94 -17.04
C ASP A 134 22.75 -7.83 -16.66
N PHE A 135 21.63 -7.77 -17.36
CA PHE A 135 20.50 -6.95 -17.03
C PHE A 135 19.25 -7.83 -16.93
N ARG A 136 18.43 -7.61 -15.94
CA ARG A 136 17.10 -8.23 -15.89
C ARG A 136 16.03 -7.18 -15.62
N ILE A 137 14.87 -7.40 -16.20
CA ILE A 137 13.66 -6.65 -15.89
C ILE A 137 12.57 -7.65 -15.50
N TYR A 138 11.89 -7.40 -14.40
CA TYR A 138 11.00 -8.39 -13.82
C TYR A 138 9.84 -7.76 -13.07
N VAL A 139 8.81 -8.57 -12.84
CA VAL A 139 7.63 -8.19 -12.06
C VAL A 139 7.74 -8.79 -10.66
N ARG A 140 7.58 -7.95 -9.65
CA ARG A 140 7.57 -8.36 -8.25
C ARG A 140 6.59 -7.49 -7.45
N GLY A 141 5.67 -8.14 -6.71
CA GLY A 141 4.68 -7.43 -5.88
C GLY A 141 3.80 -6.43 -6.65
N GLY A 142 3.46 -6.74 -7.92
CA GLY A 142 2.67 -5.84 -8.77
C GLY A 142 3.44 -4.64 -9.34
N SER A 143 4.76 -4.54 -9.10
CA SER A 143 5.62 -3.49 -9.63
C SER A 143 6.62 -4.05 -10.64
N LEU A 144 6.96 -3.22 -11.63
CA LEU A 144 8.04 -3.51 -12.57
C LEU A 144 9.36 -3.02 -12.00
N LYS A 145 10.39 -3.87 -12.07
CA LYS A 145 11.73 -3.62 -11.55
C LYS A 145 12.79 -4.05 -12.53
N TYR A 146 14.00 -3.53 -12.36
CA TYR A 146 15.14 -3.98 -13.12
C TYR A 146 16.41 -4.01 -12.26
N ASP A 147 17.36 -4.89 -12.59
CA ASP A 147 18.66 -4.97 -11.94
C ASP A 147 19.78 -5.03 -12.97
N PHE A 148 20.92 -4.48 -12.61
CA PHE A 148 22.20 -4.83 -13.22
C PHE A 148 22.97 -5.79 -12.30
N ILE A 149 23.43 -6.90 -12.86
CA ILE A 149 24.16 -7.95 -12.15
C ILE A 149 25.61 -7.92 -12.68
N VAL A 150 26.51 -7.36 -11.89
CA VAL A 150 27.93 -7.22 -12.23
C VAL A 150 28.68 -8.43 -11.69
N HIS A 151 29.18 -9.28 -12.60
CA HIS A 151 29.98 -10.45 -12.27
C HIS A 151 31.45 -10.07 -11.99
N PRO A 152 32.22 -10.93 -11.32
CA PRO A 152 33.62 -10.69 -11.07
C PRO A 152 34.40 -10.31 -12.34
N GLY A 153 35.02 -9.12 -12.31
CA GLY A 153 35.73 -8.53 -13.42
C GLY A 153 34.89 -7.70 -14.39
N GLY A 154 33.59 -7.49 -14.15
CA GLY A 154 32.79 -6.44 -14.79
C GLY A 154 33.10 -5.06 -14.19
N ASP A 155 32.90 -4.01 -14.96
CA ASP A 155 33.05 -2.62 -14.47
C ASP A 155 31.70 -1.88 -14.48
N VAL A 156 31.28 -1.41 -13.31
CA VAL A 156 30.04 -0.61 -13.15
C VAL A 156 30.04 0.62 -14.06
N ASN A 157 31.22 1.17 -14.38
CA ASN A 157 31.34 2.33 -15.26
C ASN A 157 30.94 2.04 -16.71
N ASP A 158 30.86 0.77 -17.13
CA ASP A 158 30.36 0.40 -18.45
C ASP A 158 28.84 0.61 -18.57
N ILE A 159 28.13 0.62 -17.43
CA ILE A 159 26.69 0.81 -17.42
C ILE A 159 26.35 2.28 -17.71
N ALA A 160 25.75 2.51 -18.86
CA ALA A 160 25.29 3.83 -19.26
C ALA A 160 23.95 3.75 -19.98
N LEU A 161 22.99 4.51 -19.46
CA LEU A 161 21.62 4.60 -19.96
C LEU A 161 21.42 5.95 -20.64
N LYS A 162 20.91 5.97 -21.87
CA LYS A 162 20.61 7.20 -22.59
C LYS A 162 19.10 7.33 -22.80
N PHE A 163 18.54 8.38 -22.23
CA PHE A 163 17.14 8.71 -22.34
C PHE A 163 16.90 9.56 -23.60
N LYS A 164 15.88 9.21 -24.37
CA LYS A 164 15.46 9.93 -25.60
C LYS A 164 13.94 10.12 -25.58
N GLY A 165 13.49 11.35 -25.77
CA GLY A 165 12.07 11.67 -25.79
C GLY A 165 11.48 12.04 -24.43
N THR A 166 12.30 12.16 -23.38
CA THR A 166 11.92 12.78 -22.11
C THR A 166 12.05 14.30 -22.19
N ASP A 167 11.22 15.02 -21.46
CA ASP A 167 11.27 16.50 -21.44
C ASP A 167 12.43 16.98 -20.57
N GLU A 168 12.67 16.34 -19.42
CA GLU A 168 13.76 16.65 -18.49
C GLU A 168 14.17 15.41 -17.69
N LEU A 169 15.42 15.41 -17.20
CA LEU A 169 15.96 14.44 -16.23
C LEU A 169 16.67 15.20 -15.12
N PHE A 170 16.31 14.95 -13.86
CA PHE A 170 17.00 15.53 -12.71
C PHE A 170 16.94 14.60 -11.49
N LEU A 171 17.82 14.86 -10.51
CA LEU A 171 17.84 14.16 -9.23
C LEU A 171 17.16 15.00 -8.16
N SER A 172 16.29 14.36 -7.37
CA SER A 172 15.69 14.95 -6.17
C SER A 172 15.79 13.91 -5.06
N GLU A 173 16.40 14.26 -3.93
CA GLU A 173 16.62 13.39 -2.76
C GLU A 173 17.35 12.06 -3.08
N GLY A 174 17.98 11.97 -4.24
CA GLY A 174 18.68 10.80 -4.75
C GLY A 174 17.87 9.97 -5.77
N ASP A 175 16.59 10.25 -5.94
CA ASP A 175 15.71 9.64 -6.92
C ASP A 175 15.88 10.30 -8.30
N LEU A 176 15.83 9.51 -9.36
CA LEU A 176 15.85 9.99 -10.73
C LEU A 176 14.43 10.35 -11.17
N ASN A 177 14.20 11.63 -11.44
CA ASN A 177 12.95 12.15 -11.95
C ASN A 177 13.00 12.23 -13.48
N ILE A 178 12.07 11.55 -14.14
CA ILE A 178 11.94 11.45 -15.59
C ILE A 178 10.68 12.21 -15.99
N VAL A 179 10.84 13.44 -16.45
CA VAL A 179 9.72 14.32 -16.80
C VAL A 179 9.20 13.97 -18.20
N THR A 180 7.90 13.89 -18.32
CA THR A 180 7.17 13.65 -19.55
C THR A 180 6.00 14.63 -19.67
N SER A 181 5.43 14.80 -20.85
CA SER A 181 4.24 15.64 -21.04
C SER A 181 2.98 15.13 -20.30
N LEU A 182 3.02 13.91 -19.75
CA LEU A 182 1.92 13.30 -18.97
C LEU A 182 2.20 13.24 -17.48
N GLY A 183 3.32 13.81 -17.01
CA GLY A 183 3.74 13.78 -15.63
C GLY A 183 5.16 13.27 -15.44
N THR A 184 5.59 13.16 -14.19
CA THR A 184 6.93 12.73 -13.82
C THR A 184 6.91 11.27 -13.35
N LEU A 185 7.78 10.46 -13.95
CA LEU A 185 8.09 9.11 -13.46
C LEU A 185 9.28 9.22 -12.51
N ILE A 186 9.25 8.44 -11.44
CA ILE A 186 10.31 8.41 -10.44
C ILE A 186 10.96 7.04 -10.46
N ASP A 187 12.27 7.01 -10.72
CA ASP A 187 13.10 5.83 -10.52
C ASP A 187 13.89 6.06 -9.23
N SER A 188 13.56 5.29 -8.20
CA SER A 188 14.03 5.57 -6.85
C SER A 188 15.54 5.33 -6.72
N LYS A 189 16.15 6.00 -5.75
CA LYS A 189 17.57 5.89 -5.43
C LYS A 189 18.02 4.42 -5.41
N PRO A 190 19.02 4.02 -6.20
CA PRO A 190 19.47 2.63 -6.29
C PRO A 190 20.16 2.18 -5.00
N VAL A 191 20.00 0.90 -4.69
CA VAL A 191 20.74 0.21 -3.64
C VAL A 191 21.52 -0.92 -4.28
N SER A 192 22.75 -1.12 -3.85
CA SER A 192 23.54 -2.27 -4.29
C SER A 192 23.82 -3.21 -3.14
N PHE A 193 23.99 -4.49 -3.45
CA PHE A 193 24.30 -5.53 -2.47
C PHE A 193 25.18 -6.63 -3.06
N GLN A 194 25.91 -7.29 -2.19
CA GLN A 194 26.69 -8.50 -2.46
C GLN A 194 26.21 -9.64 -1.56
N SER A 195 26.76 -10.85 -1.70
CA SER A 195 26.30 -12.07 -1.03
C SER A 195 26.23 -11.97 0.51
N ASN A 196 26.97 -11.06 1.14
CA ASN A 196 27.04 -10.88 2.59
C ASN A 196 26.11 -9.81 3.17
N ILE A 197 25.08 -9.36 2.41
CA ILE A 197 23.91 -8.61 2.93
C ILE A 197 24.20 -7.17 3.39
N GLN A 198 25.33 -6.60 3.14
CA GLN A 198 25.55 -5.18 3.40
C GLN A 198 25.03 -4.35 2.21
N SER A 199 24.10 -3.45 2.47
CA SER A 199 23.69 -2.44 1.50
C SER A 199 24.90 -1.55 1.19
N ILE A 200 25.27 -1.50 -0.10
CA ILE A 200 26.38 -0.70 -0.60
C ILE A 200 25.81 0.61 -1.12
N SER A 201 26.36 1.73 -0.65
CA SER A 201 25.92 3.07 -1.06
C SER A 201 26.02 3.21 -2.58
N THR A 202 24.89 3.51 -3.21
CA THR A 202 24.78 3.63 -4.66
C THR A 202 23.96 4.87 -5.00
N ARG A 203 24.29 5.53 -6.10
CA ARG A 203 23.56 6.72 -6.57
C ARG A 203 23.58 6.82 -8.08
N PHE A 204 22.59 7.48 -8.63
CA PHE A 204 22.60 7.92 -10.01
C PHE A 204 23.59 9.07 -10.23
N ILE A 205 24.17 9.11 -11.43
CA ILE A 205 24.88 10.26 -11.99
C ILE A 205 24.15 10.66 -13.25
N VAL A 206 23.65 11.89 -13.32
CA VAL A 206 22.93 12.42 -14.48
C VAL A 206 23.80 13.43 -15.22
N GLU A 207 24.06 13.16 -16.50
CA GLU A 207 24.86 13.99 -17.41
C GLU A 207 24.04 14.30 -18.67
N GLY A 208 23.26 15.38 -18.64
CA GLY A 208 22.30 15.70 -19.69
C GLY A 208 21.24 14.61 -19.81
N ASN A 209 21.19 13.90 -20.92
CA ASN A 209 20.27 12.78 -21.13
C ASN A 209 20.87 11.40 -20.88
N LYS A 210 22.04 11.33 -20.24
CA LYS A 210 22.69 10.09 -19.84
C LYS A 210 22.63 9.89 -18.34
N VAL A 211 22.39 8.66 -17.91
CA VAL A 211 22.37 8.24 -16.52
C VAL A 211 23.38 7.10 -16.35
N ARG A 212 24.20 7.20 -15.31
CA ARG A 212 25.16 6.19 -14.87
C ARG A 212 24.97 5.89 -13.41
N PHE A 213 25.68 4.89 -12.91
CA PHE A 213 25.69 4.53 -11.49
C PHE A 213 27.07 4.82 -10.88
N TRP A 214 27.05 5.37 -9.68
CA TRP A 214 28.20 5.38 -8.80
C TRP A 214 27.93 4.42 -7.65
N VAL A 215 28.89 3.53 -7.39
CA VAL A 215 28.81 2.55 -6.31
C VAL A 215 30.02 2.73 -5.42
N ASP A 216 29.83 2.73 -4.10
CA ASP A 216 30.90 2.81 -3.11
C ASP A 216 31.76 1.52 -3.14
N ASN A 217 32.76 1.44 -2.29
CA ASN A 217 33.67 0.30 -2.24
C ASN A 217 32.91 -1.04 -2.10
N TYR A 218 33.19 -1.95 -3.02
CA TYR A 218 32.65 -3.30 -3.05
C TYR A 218 33.74 -4.32 -3.42
N ASP A 219 33.55 -5.60 -3.06
CA ASP A 219 34.47 -6.66 -3.45
C ASP A 219 34.29 -7.00 -4.93
N ARG A 220 35.31 -6.73 -5.76
CA ARG A 220 35.28 -7.00 -7.21
C ARG A 220 35.37 -8.49 -7.56
N ASN A 221 35.59 -9.36 -6.58
CA ASN A 221 35.61 -10.81 -6.76
C ASN A 221 34.25 -11.45 -6.48
N GLU A 222 33.29 -10.70 -5.97
CA GLU A 222 31.93 -11.14 -5.73
C GLU A 222 30.94 -10.49 -6.70
N ILE A 223 29.78 -11.14 -6.88
CA ILE A 223 28.69 -10.58 -7.69
C ILE A 223 28.14 -9.35 -6.97
N LEU A 224 28.01 -8.23 -7.69
CA LEU A 224 27.34 -7.03 -7.26
C LEU A 224 26.00 -6.93 -7.98
N THR A 225 24.91 -6.77 -7.24
CA THR A 225 23.58 -6.44 -7.80
C THR A 225 23.26 -4.99 -7.52
N ILE A 226 22.91 -4.23 -8.56
CA ILE A 226 22.45 -2.85 -8.49
C ILE A 226 20.94 -2.87 -8.75
N ASP A 227 20.13 -2.62 -7.71
CA ASP A 227 18.67 -2.65 -7.72
C ASP A 227 18.13 -1.25 -7.36
N PRO A 228 17.35 -0.58 -8.22
CA PRO A 228 16.58 0.59 -7.83
C PRO A 228 15.37 0.14 -7.00
N VAL A 229 15.50 0.29 -5.76
CA VAL A 229 14.60 0.22 -4.60
C VAL A 229 13.29 -0.57 -4.65
N LEU A 230 13.34 -1.78 -4.19
CA LEU A 230 12.47 -2.33 -3.15
C LEU A 230 13.38 -2.95 -2.08
N VAL A 231 13.38 -2.44 -0.86
CA VAL A 231 14.24 -2.96 0.20
C VAL A 231 13.96 -4.45 0.42
N PHE A 232 12.68 -4.82 0.50
CA PHE A 232 12.23 -6.21 0.38
C PHE A 232 10.72 -6.28 0.13
N SER A 233 10.25 -7.43 -0.39
CA SER A 233 8.84 -7.81 -0.44
C SER A 233 8.72 -9.26 0.02
N THR A 234 7.79 -9.52 0.93
CA THR A 234 7.58 -10.86 1.46
C THR A 234 6.09 -11.10 1.72
N TYR A 235 5.68 -12.37 1.67
CA TYR A 235 4.37 -12.76 2.16
C TYR A 235 4.38 -12.79 3.69
N SER A 236 3.21 -12.56 4.32
CA SER A 236 3.04 -12.73 5.77
C SER A 236 3.36 -14.15 6.22
N GLY A 237 3.25 -15.12 5.32
CA GLY A 237 3.37 -16.55 5.63
C GLY A 237 2.16 -17.10 6.38
N SER A 238 1.05 -16.36 6.41
CA SER A 238 -0.19 -16.76 7.03
C SER A 238 -0.89 -17.84 6.19
N VAL A 239 -1.43 -18.85 6.85
CA VAL A 239 -2.39 -19.80 6.27
C VAL A 239 -3.83 -19.37 6.52
N ALA A 240 -4.03 -18.38 7.41
CA ALA A 240 -5.30 -17.70 7.60
C ALA A 240 -5.48 -16.59 6.56
N ASN A 241 -6.73 -16.31 6.18
CA ASN A 241 -7.05 -15.13 5.40
C ASN A 241 -6.68 -13.89 6.21
N ASN A 242 -6.01 -12.93 5.57
CA ASN A 242 -5.65 -11.66 6.18
C ASN A 242 -5.62 -10.55 5.15
N PHE A 243 -5.91 -9.32 5.60
CA PHE A 243 -5.80 -8.11 4.82
C PHE A 243 -4.81 -7.15 5.49
N GLY A 244 -3.83 -6.64 4.72
CA GLY A 244 -2.96 -5.56 5.17
C GLY A 244 -3.70 -4.24 5.12
N PHE A 245 -3.65 -3.47 6.20
CA PHE A 245 -4.26 -2.15 6.29
C PHE A 245 -3.22 -1.04 6.40
N THR A 246 -2.14 -1.29 7.12
CA THR A 246 -1.19 -0.25 7.48
C THR A 246 0.22 -0.79 7.64
N ALA A 247 1.21 0.07 7.45
CA ALA A 247 2.61 -0.25 7.68
C ALA A 247 3.36 1.00 8.15
N THR A 248 4.43 0.78 8.92
CA THR A 248 5.37 1.81 9.35
C THR A 248 6.78 1.22 9.48
N TYR A 249 7.76 2.07 9.81
CA TYR A 249 9.13 1.65 10.04
C TYR A 249 9.74 2.41 11.23
N ASP A 250 10.74 1.80 11.87
CA ASP A 250 11.51 2.48 12.90
C ASP A 250 12.73 3.22 12.33
N ASN A 251 13.42 3.99 13.17
CA ASN A 251 14.59 4.77 12.78
C ASN A 251 15.76 3.93 12.25
N SER A 252 15.75 2.63 12.52
CA SER A 252 16.73 1.66 12.03
C SER A 252 16.32 1.01 10.70
N GLY A 253 15.09 1.30 10.20
CA GLY A 253 14.56 0.79 8.94
C GLY A 253 13.86 -0.57 9.04
N TYR A 254 13.58 -1.09 10.25
CA TYR A 254 12.77 -2.30 10.41
C TYR A 254 11.31 -2.01 10.07
N LEU A 255 10.71 -2.84 9.21
CA LEU A 255 9.31 -2.72 8.81
C LEU A 255 8.36 -3.33 9.85
N TYR A 256 7.29 -2.60 10.14
CA TYR A 256 6.13 -3.09 10.89
C TYR A 256 4.92 -3.11 9.98
N ALA A 257 4.23 -4.23 9.91
CA ALA A 257 3.02 -4.40 9.14
C ALA A 257 1.84 -4.76 10.05
N GLY A 258 0.71 -4.11 9.83
CA GLY A 258 -0.55 -4.35 10.53
C GLY A 258 -1.67 -4.70 9.58
N GLY A 259 -2.51 -5.65 9.97
CA GLY A 259 -3.66 -6.08 9.19
C GLY A 259 -4.69 -6.81 10.02
N SER A 260 -5.86 -7.07 9.43
CA SER A 260 -6.88 -7.92 10.02
C SER A 260 -6.66 -9.37 9.63
N VAL A 261 -6.76 -10.26 10.60
CA VAL A 261 -6.62 -11.71 10.43
C VAL A 261 -7.95 -12.35 10.82
N PHE A 262 -8.48 -13.25 9.98
CA PHE A 262 -9.85 -13.76 10.09
C PHE A 262 -9.98 -15.16 10.66
N SER A 263 -8.87 -15.78 11.06
CA SER A 263 -8.85 -17.09 11.72
C SER A 263 -7.49 -17.39 12.35
N GLN A 264 -7.39 -18.44 13.12
CA GLN A 264 -6.11 -19.00 13.56
C GLN A 264 -5.24 -19.38 12.35
N GLY A 265 -3.94 -19.08 12.39
CA GLY A 265 -2.99 -19.42 11.33
C GLY A 265 -2.09 -18.28 10.87
N TYR A 266 -2.20 -17.10 11.50
CA TYR A 266 -1.20 -16.05 11.35
C TYR A 266 0.12 -16.49 11.97
N PRO A 267 1.26 -16.23 11.33
CA PRO A 267 2.54 -16.81 11.73
C PRO A 267 3.15 -16.08 12.92
N ILE A 268 2.66 -16.35 14.10
CA ILE A 268 3.12 -15.78 15.37
C ILE A 268 4.54 -16.24 15.71
N THR A 269 5.22 -15.50 16.59
CA THR A 269 6.54 -15.88 17.15
C THR A 269 6.43 -16.34 18.59
N ASN A 270 7.31 -17.23 19.01
CA ASN A 270 7.37 -17.66 20.39
C ASN A 270 7.70 -16.49 21.32
N GLY A 271 6.95 -16.33 22.40
CA GLY A 271 7.11 -15.25 23.35
C GLY A 271 6.46 -13.92 22.92
N ALA A 272 5.69 -13.90 21.83
CA ALA A 272 4.88 -12.74 21.45
C ALA A 272 3.79 -12.46 22.50
N PHE A 273 3.31 -11.23 22.55
CA PHE A 273 2.29 -10.76 23.51
C PHE A 273 1.05 -11.65 23.48
N ASP A 274 0.52 -11.93 22.29
CA ASP A 274 -0.62 -12.83 22.10
C ASP A 274 -0.36 -13.79 20.94
N VAL A 275 -0.46 -15.08 21.25
CA VAL A 275 -0.22 -16.17 20.29
C VAL A 275 -1.52 -16.84 19.83
N THR A 276 -2.66 -16.32 20.27
CA THR A 276 -3.99 -16.90 20.09
C THR A 276 -4.85 -15.97 19.24
N PHE A 277 -5.60 -16.53 18.30
CA PHE A 277 -6.70 -15.83 17.66
C PHE A 277 -7.89 -15.86 18.63
N ASN A 278 -8.36 -14.69 19.07
CA ASN A 278 -9.31 -14.54 20.17
C ASN A 278 -10.76 -14.36 19.68
N SER A 279 -10.95 -13.86 18.46
CA SER A 279 -12.28 -13.71 17.89
C SER A 279 -12.99 -15.06 17.75
N TYR A 280 -14.22 -15.16 18.19
CA TYR A 280 -15.06 -16.33 17.97
C TYR A 280 -16.42 -15.93 17.40
N ALA A 281 -16.84 -16.67 16.39
CA ALA A 281 -18.17 -16.45 15.81
C ALA A 281 -19.22 -17.11 16.67
N THR A 282 -20.20 -16.35 17.11
CA THR A 282 -21.52 -16.91 17.41
C THR A 282 -22.19 -17.28 16.08
N ALA A 283 -22.94 -18.39 16.04
CA ALA A 283 -23.56 -18.94 14.83
C ALA A 283 -24.39 -17.94 13.99
N ALA A 284 -24.66 -16.74 14.48
CA ALA A 284 -25.38 -15.66 13.83
C ALA A 284 -24.48 -14.68 13.02
N GLY A 285 -23.17 -14.75 13.15
CA GLY A 285 -22.25 -13.73 12.61
C GLY A 285 -21.29 -14.18 11.49
N ILE A 286 -21.29 -15.47 11.12
CA ILE A 286 -20.39 -15.95 10.04
C ILE A 286 -21.18 -16.10 8.76
N ALA A 287 -20.93 -15.24 7.79
CA ALA A 287 -21.29 -15.52 6.41
C ALA A 287 -20.13 -16.29 5.77
N ASN A 288 -20.37 -17.52 5.34
CA ASN A 288 -19.44 -18.28 4.51
C ASN A 288 -19.78 -18.03 3.04
N PHE A 289 -18.97 -17.27 2.34
CA PHE A 289 -19.10 -17.05 0.91
C PHE A 289 -17.87 -17.61 0.20
N GLY A 290 -18.01 -18.75 -0.47
CA GLY A 290 -16.92 -19.33 -1.26
C GLY A 290 -15.71 -19.83 -0.44
N GLY A 291 -15.92 -20.24 0.83
CA GLY A 291 -14.84 -20.73 1.71
C GLY A 291 -14.14 -19.65 2.56
N TRP A 292 -14.63 -18.42 2.49
CA TRP A 292 -14.11 -17.30 3.30
C TRP A 292 -14.98 -17.11 4.53
N TYR A 293 -14.34 -16.92 5.69
CA TYR A 293 -15.02 -16.55 6.93
C TYR A 293 -15.02 -15.03 7.05
N TRP A 294 -16.19 -14.46 7.32
CA TRP A 294 -16.41 -13.02 7.36
C TRP A 294 -17.04 -12.64 8.70
N GLY A 295 -16.73 -11.47 9.20
CA GLY A 295 -17.41 -10.88 10.35
C GLY A 295 -16.67 -10.95 11.68
N ILE A 296 -15.51 -11.61 11.74
CA ILE A 296 -14.63 -11.64 12.91
C ILE A 296 -13.19 -11.43 12.48
N SER A 297 -12.42 -10.69 13.24
CA SER A 297 -10.98 -10.53 12.98
C SER A 297 -10.22 -10.05 14.20
N ASP A 298 -8.99 -10.51 14.36
CA ASP A 298 -8.01 -9.89 15.27
C ASP A 298 -7.02 -9.05 14.47
N ILE A 299 -6.41 -8.06 15.10
CA ILE A 299 -5.27 -7.35 14.56
C ILE A 299 -4.07 -8.29 14.54
N GLY A 300 -3.44 -8.47 13.37
CA GLY A 300 -2.15 -9.13 13.24
C GLY A 300 -1.04 -8.11 13.05
N ILE A 301 -0.01 -8.17 13.87
CA ILE A 301 1.17 -7.30 13.78
C ILE A 301 2.41 -8.14 13.52
N THR A 302 3.23 -7.72 12.56
CA THR A 302 4.54 -8.34 12.31
C THR A 302 5.62 -7.28 12.14
N LYS A 303 6.72 -7.43 12.87
CA LYS A 303 7.98 -6.72 12.66
C LYS A 303 8.94 -7.60 11.87
N TYR A 304 9.48 -7.07 10.76
CA TYR A 304 10.45 -7.75 9.92
C TYR A 304 11.86 -7.22 10.15
N ASN A 305 12.86 -8.06 9.93
CA ASN A 305 14.25 -7.61 9.87
C ASN A 305 14.50 -6.77 8.60
N LEU A 306 15.64 -6.08 8.54
CA LEU A 306 15.97 -5.08 7.50
C LEU A 306 15.86 -5.60 6.06
N ASN A 307 16.08 -6.89 5.83
CA ASN A 307 16.02 -7.51 4.52
C ASN A 307 14.78 -8.37 4.28
N GLY A 308 13.81 -8.37 5.21
CA GLY A 308 12.55 -9.12 5.09
C GLY A 308 12.68 -10.64 5.10
N THR A 309 13.85 -11.17 5.41
CA THR A 309 14.09 -12.64 5.38
C THR A 309 13.58 -13.34 6.63
N SER A 310 13.34 -12.60 7.71
CA SER A 310 12.82 -13.15 8.96
C SER A 310 11.90 -12.16 9.68
N ARG A 311 10.97 -12.71 10.43
CA ARG A 311 10.17 -11.96 11.39
C ARG A 311 10.96 -11.83 12.70
N ILE A 312 11.02 -10.61 13.24
CA ILE A 312 11.57 -10.35 14.56
C ILE A 312 10.55 -10.74 15.61
N TYR A 313 9.32 -10.26 15.43
CA TYR A 313 8.16 -10.75 16.16
C TYR A 313 6.90 -10.71 15.29
N SER A 314 5.92 -11.50 15.69
CA SER A 314 4.57 -11.48 15.11
C SER A 314 3.58 -11.91 16.17
N THR A 315 2.49 -11.16 16.34
CA THR A 315 1.50 -11.30 17.41
C THR A 315 0.10 -11.02 16.91
N TYR A 316 -0.91 -11.56 17.60
CA TYR A 316 -2.28 -11.06 17.53
C TYR A 316 -2.49 -9.96 18.58
N ILE A 317 -3.50 -9.15 18.38
CA ILE A 317 -4.13 -8.28 19.38
C ILE A 317 -5.61 -8.25 19.08
N GLY A 318 -6.44 -8.71 20.00
CA GLY A 318 -7.89 -8.71 19.80
C GLY A 318 -8.66 -9.23 20.99
N GLY A 319 -9.98 -9.18 20.86
CA GLY A 319 -10.93 -9.71 21.81
C GLY A 319 -11.88 -10.72 21.17
N ALA A 320 -13.09 -10.79 21.65
CA ALA A 320 -14.04 -11.84 21.24
C ALA A 320 -14.74 -11.57 19.89
N HIS A 321 -14.65 -10.37 19.34
CA HIS A 321 -15.37 -9.94 18.15
C HIS A 321 -14.42 -9.45 17.05
N CYS A 322 -14.63 -8.25 16.51
CA CYS A 322 -13.92 -7.75 15.34
C CYS A 322 -12.97 -6.61 15.71
N GLU A 323 -11.71 -6.71 15.28
CA GLU A 323 -10.69 -5.67 15.39
C GLU A 323 -10.05 -5.38 14.04
N VAL A 324 -9.84 -4.07 13.79
CA VAL A 324 -9.16 -3.59 12.57
C VAL A 324 -8.12 -2.54 12.94
N PRO A 325 -6.87 -2.68 12.49
CA PRO A 325 -5.87 -1.63 12.65
C PRO A 325 -6.07 -0.55 11.58
N HIS A 326 -6.03 0.72 11.96
CA HIS A 326 -6.13 1.85 11.05
C HIS A 326 -4.77 2.41 10.69
N SER A 327 -3.91 2.63 11.68
CA SER A 327 -2.61 3.25 11.50
C SER A 327 -1.61 2.79 12.56
N LEU A 328 -0.33 2.83 12.20
CA LEU A 328 0.80 2.43 13.01
C LEU A 328 1.85 3.55 13.07
N VAL A 329 2.47 3.76 14.23
CA VAL A 329 3.64 4.62 14.38
C VAL A 329 4.61 4.06 15.43
N VAL A 330 5.91 4.23 15.23
CA VAL A 330 6.96 3.76 16.14
C VAL A 330 7.60 4.95 16.84
N ASN A 331 7.79 4.86 18.16
CA ASN A 331 8.47 5.89 18.94
C ASN A 331 10.01 5.74 18.87
N ASN A 332 10.71 6.66 19.52
CA ASN A 332 12.18 6.69 19.56
C ASN A 332 12.82 5.55 20.41
N ARG A 333 12.01 4.70 21.05
CA ARG A 333 12.43 3.49 21.79
C ARG A 333 12.08 2.19 21.06
N ASP A 334 11.72 2.28 19.77
CA ASP A 334 11.28 1.17 18.91
C ASP A 334 9.99 0.47 19.42
N GLU A 335 9.16 1.16 20.22
CA GLU A 335 7.86 0.68 20.69
C GLU A 335 6.79 1.07 19.67
N LEU A 336 5.89 0.13 19.35
CA LEU A 336 4.87 0.30 18.32
C LEU A 336 3.55 0.79 18.92
N PHE A 337 3.07 1.94 18.46
CA PHE A 337 1.70 2.37 18.70
C PHE A 337 0.78 1.91 17.57
N ILE A 338 -0.41 1.48 17.93
CA ILE A 338 -1.43 0.92 17.05
C ILE A 338 -2.72 1.70 17.32
N LEU A 339 -3.24 2.34 16.29
CA LEU A 339 -4.60 2.87 16.25
C LEU A 339 -5.48 1.85 15.54
N GLY A 340 -6.64 1.57 16.11
CA GLY A 340 -7.63 0.69 15.48
C GLY A 340 -9.02 0.93 16.02
N SER A 341 -9.95 0.09 15.62
CA SER A 341 -11.30 -0.01 16.16
C SER A 341 -11.61 -1.44 16.60
N THR A 342 -12.41 -1.59 17.61
CA THR A 342 -12.82 -2.88 18.17
C THR A 342 -14.33 -2.93 18.38
N SER A 343 -14.91 -4.13 18.25
CA SER A 343 -16.27 -4.47 18.71
C SER A 343 -16.26 -5.32 19.98
N SER A 344 -15.09 -5.49 20.61
CA SER A 344 -14.88 -6.42 21.72
C SER A 344 -14.83 -5.71 23.05
N SER A 345 -15.75 -6.00 23.95
CA SER A 345 -15.74 -5.50 25.33
C SER A 345 -14.56 -6.06 26.15
N ASN A 346 -13.94 -7.14 25.70
CA ASN A 346 -12.76 -7.77 26.30
C ASN A 346 -11.47 -7.50 25.52
N TYR A 347 -11.41 -6.46 24.67
CA TYR A 347 -10.15 -6.03 24.07
C TYR A 347 -9.11 -5.74 25.16
N PRO A 348 -7.84 -6.16 25.01
CA PRO A 348 -6.85 -6.03 26.05
C PRO A 348 -6.51 -4.55 26.34
N THR A 349 -6.83 -4.10 27.54
CA THR A 349 -6.49 -2.78 28.10
C THR A 349 -5.50 -2.92 29.26
N THR A 350 -4.83 -1.84 29.62
CA THR A 350 -3.92 -1.80 30.79
C THR A 350 -4.58 -1.14 32.00
N THR A 351 -4.11 -1.47 33.19
CA THR A 351 -4.71 -1.00 34.46
C THR A 351 -4.71 0.53 34.63
N ASN A 352 -3.78 1.24 33.96
CA ASN A 352 -3.67 2.70 34.01
C ASN A 352 -4.20 3.36 32.73
N ALA A 353 -5.02 2.67 31.94
CA ALA A 353 -5.61 3.22 30.74
C ALA A 353 -6.47 4.46 31.03
N PHE A 354 -6.60 5.34 30.05
CA PHE A 354 -7.55 6.45 30.12
C PHE A 354 -8.98 5.94 30.31
N ASP A 355 -9.34 4.89 29.54
CA ASP A 355 -10.62 4.18 29.67
C ASP A 355 -10.40 2.66 29.48
N THR A 356 -10.97 1.87 30.40
CA THR A 356 -10.99 0.41 30.35
C THR A 356 -12.36 -0.16 29.96
N SER A 357 -13.33 0.72 29.68
CA SER A 357 -14.71 0.37 29.42
C SER A 357 -15.00 0.46 27.92
N PHE A 358 -15.54 -0.61 27.36
CA PHE A 358 -16.11 -0.60 26.02
C PHE A 358 -17.51 -0.01 26.07
N ASN A 359 -17.75 1.05 25.30
CA ASN A 359 -19.06 1.71 25.22
C ASN A 359 -19.87 1.24 24.01
N GLY A 360 -19.18 0.85 22.93
CA GLY A 360 -19.76 0.20 21.77
C GLY A 360 -20.65 1.11 20.92
N GLY A 361 -21.86 0.63 20.62
CA GLY A 361 -22.78 1.37 19.77
C GLY A 361 -23.82 0.48 19.10
N THR A 362 -24.34 0.95 17.98
CA THR A 362 -25.24 0.15 17.14
C THR A 362 -24.42 -0.75 16.22
N GLY A 363 -24.82 -2.01 16.09
CA GLY A 363 -24.13 -2.95 15.20
C GLY A 363 -23.97 -2.39 13.77
N ALA A 364 -22.75 -2.39 13.25
CA ALA A 364 -22.41 -1.90 11.93
C ALA A 364 -21.86 -3.03 11.06
N ASN A 365 -22.42 -3.17 9.86
CA ASN A 365 -22.03 -4.20 8.90
C ASN A 365 -21.60 -3.56 7.58
N PHE A 366 -20.34 -3.74 7.22
CA PHE A 366 -19.77 -3.24 5.98
C PHE A 366 -19.77 -4.34 4.91
N ALA A 367 -20.92 -4.59 4.30
CA ALA A 367 -21.12 -5.59 3.24
C ALA A 367 -20.39 -5.25 1.92
N ARG A 368 -19.87 -4.02 1.75
CA ARG A 368 -19.13 -3.61 0.57
C ARG A 368 -17.64 -3.70 0.82
N GLY A 369 -16.97 -4.64 0.16
CA GLY A 369 -15.52 -4.73 0.08
C GLY A 369 -14.88 -5.69 1.08
N ILE A 370 -14.97 -5.46 2.39
CA ILE A 370 -14.18 -6.19 3.39
C ILE A 370 -15.00 -7.17 4.24
N PHE A 371 -16.31 -7.06 4.24
CA PHE A 371 -17.24 -7.91 5.03
C PHE A 371 -16.90 -7.99 6.53
N ILE A 372 -16.48 -6.87 7.12
CA ILE A 372 -16.23 -6.74 8.56
C ILE A 372 -17.54 -6.38 9.26
N ASN A 373 -17.79 -7.00 10.40
CA ASN A 373 -19.03 -6.83 11.15
C ASN A 373 -18.74 -6.47 12.61
N TYR A 374 -19.08 -5.24 12.98
CA TYR A 374 -19.01 -4.76 14.36
C TYR A 374 -20.36 -5.02 15.04
N THR A 375 -20.54 -6.22 15.60
CA THR A 375 -21.84 -6.68 16.12
C THR A 375 -22.33 -5.87 17.31
N GLU A 376 -21.42 -5.40 18.15
CA GLU A 376 -21.70 -4.64 19.38
C GLU A 376 -21.44 -3.13 19.21
N GLY A 377 -21.35 -2.66 17.95
CA GLY A 377 -20.84 -1.33 17.66
C GLY A 377 -19.32 -1.27 17.75
N SER A 378 -18.77 -0.07 17.91
CA SER A 378 -17.30 0.10 17.90
C SER A 378 -16.82 1.23 18.79
N ASP A 379 -15.65 1.00 19.43
CA ASP A 379 -14.81 2.04 20.04
C ASP A 379 -13.47 2.13 19.33
N ILE A 380 -12.85 3.30 19.33
CA ILE A 380 -11.44 3.47 19.00
C ILE A 380 -10.61 2.76 20.07
N VAL A 381 -9.56 2.07 19.64
CA VAL A 381 -8.53 1.53 20.52
C VAL A 381 -7.16 2.08 20.17
N VAL A 382 -6.38 2.40 21.19
CA VAL A 382 -4.99 2.79 21.06
C VAL A 382 -4.16 1.90 21.94
N SER A 383 -3.16 1.23 21.35
CA SER A 383 -2.33 0.25 22.05
C SER A 383 -0.85 0.53 21.79
N ARG A 384 0.03 0.28 22.79
CA ARG A 384 1.48 0.36 22.68
C ARG A 384 2.12 -0.97 23.03
N LEU A 385 2.78 -1.58 22.03
CA LEU A 385 3.57 -2.79 22.19
C LEU A 385 5.03 -2.47 22.49
N SER A 386 5.67 -3.33 23.29
CA SER A 386 7.11 -3.32 23.50
C SER A 386 7.88 -3.48 22.18
N LYS A 387 9.13 -3.05 22.15
CA LYS A 387 10.02 -3.18 20.98
C LYS A 387 10.21 -4.62 20.50
N ASN A 388 10.04 -5.58 21.40
CA ASN A 388 10.17 -7.01 21.13
C ASN A 388 8.82 -7.68 20.80
N GLY A 389 7.69 -6.95 20.91
CA GLY A 389 6.35 -7.48 20.68
C GLY A 389 5.87 -8.50 21.72
N ASP A 390 6.51 -8.56 22.89
CA ASP A 390 6.29 -9.53 23.95
C ASP A 390 5.42 -8.99 25.10
N ALA A 391 5.15 -7.68 25.12
CA ALA A 391 4.35 -7.05 26.17
C ALA A 391 3.48 -5.91 25.61
N LEU A 392 2.27 -5.80 26.13
CA LEU A 392 1.38 -4.64 25.96
C LEU A 392 1.74 -3.62 27.05
N LEU A 393 2.36 -2.52 26.66
CA LEU A 393 2.87 -1.50 27.59
C LEU A 393 1.77 -0.54 28.06
N SER A 394 0.91 -0.14 27.14
CA SER A 394 -0.30 0.65 27.42
C SER A 394 -1.37 0.35 26.38
N SER A 395 -2.63 0.39 26.78
CA SER A 395 -3.77 0.18 25.88
C SER A 395 -5.04 0.71 26.50
N THR A 396 -5.85 1.41 25.70
CA THR A 396 -7.06 2.10 26.14
C THR A 396 -8.15 2.05 25.08
N PHE A 397 -9.42 2.08 25.53
CA PHE A 397 -10.53 2.52 24.68
C PHE A 397 -10.58 4.05 24.62
N VAL A 398 -11.15 4.59 23.55
CA VAL A 398 -11.54 5.99 23.42
C VAL A 398 -12.81 6.05 22.60
N GLY A 399 -13.92 6.39 23.25
CA GLY A 399 -15.23 6.44 22.60
C GLY A 399 -16.32 7.03 23.49
N GLY A 400 -17.47 7.22 22.92
CA GLY A 400 -18.72 7.60 23.61
C GLY A 400 -19.75 6.47 23.51
N SER A 401 -21.03 6.81 23.56
CA SER A 401 -22.12 5.82 23.61
C SER A 401 -22.56 5.25 22.25
N LEU A 402 -21.98 5.72 21.14
CA LEU A 402 -22.26 5.26 19.77
C LEU A 402 -20.96 4.80 19.10
N ASN A 403 -21.03 4.50 17.77
CA ASN A 403 -19.87 3.98 17.04
C ASN A 403 -18.74 5.01 16.91
N ASP A 404 -17.55 4.62 17.31
CA ASP A 404 -16.33 5.40 17.20
C ASP A 404 -15.27 4.69 16.36
N GLY A 405 -14.47 5.44 15.63
CA GLY A 405 -13.43 4.89 14.75
C GLY A 405 -13.96 4.40 13.40
N LEU A 406 -15.23 4.53 13.11
CA LEU A 406 -15.82 4.08 11.85
C LEU A 406 -16.35 5.25 11.03
N ASN A 407 -16.23 5.14 9.71
CA ASN A 407 -16.95 5.99 8.76
C ASN A 407 -18.25 5.27 8.37
N LEU A 408 -19.37 5.79 8.84
CA LEU A 408 -20.69 5.19 8.68
C LEU A 408 -21.45 5.71 7.46
N ASN A 409 -21.08 6.88 6.95
CA ASN A 409 -21.78 7.53 5.86
C ASN A 409 -21.30 7.03 4.50
N ILE A 410 -22.22 6.49 3.68
CA ILE A 410 -21.89 5.88 2.38
C ILE A 410 -21.30 6.88 1.38
N ASP A 411 -21.67 8.16 1.45
CA ASP A 411 -21.20 9.19 0.54
C ASP A 411 -19.75 9.61 0.83
N LEU A 412 -19.23 9.26 2.02
CA LEU A 412 -17.84 9.46 2.41
C LEU A 412 -16.97 8.22 2.21
N ILE A 413 -17.54 7.13 1.64
CA ILE A 413 -16.84 5.86 1.36
C ILE A 413 -16.64 5.76 -0.14
N ALA A 414 -15.49 6.20 -0.63
CA ALA A 414 -15.13 6.18 -2.05
C ALA A 414 -14.21 5.01 -2.42
N ASN A 415 -13.36 4.57 -1.49
CA ASN A 415 -12.33 3.56 -1.72
C ASN A 415 -12.43 2.41 -0.73
N TYR A 416 -11.66 1.34 -1.04
CA TYR A 416 -11.41 0.22 -0.15
C TYR A 416 -10.90 0.70 1.21
N ALA A 417 -11.52 0.20 2.27
CA ALA A 417 -11.20 0.49 3.67
C ALA A 417 -11.48 1.92 4.16
N ASP A 418 -12.16 2.76 3.38
CA ASP A 418 -12.56 4.10 3.88
C ASP A 418 -13.51 4.03 5.10
N GLN A 419 -14.13 2.87 5.34
CA GLN A 419 -14.94 2.60 6.53
C GLN A 419 -14.12 2.62 7.83
N MET A 420 -12.83 2.27 7.77
CA MET A 420 -11.94 2.15 8.91
C MET A 420 -10.70 3.01 8.69
N ARG A 421 -10.92 4.32 8.57
CA ARG A 421 -9.88 5.34 8.39
C ARG A 421 -9.64 6.10 9.67
N GLY A 422 -8.38 6.37 9.91
CA GLY A 422 -7.86 7.19 10.99
C GLY A 422 -6.34 7.13 10.96
N GLU A 423 -5.69 8.10 11.56
CA GLU A 423 -4.24 8.15 11.58
C GLU A 423 -3.70 8.52 12.96
N ILE A 424 -2.55 7.93 13.30
CA ILE A 424 -1.80 8.18 14.53
C ILE A 424 -0.41 8.68 14.21
N ILE A 425 -0.02 9.78 14.83
CA ILE A 425 1.35 10.31 14.78
C ILE A 425 1.87 10.62 16.18
N LEU A 426 3.17 10.87 16.29
CA LEU A 426 3.80 11.26 17.55
C LEU A 426 4.30 12.70 17.51
N ASP A 427 4.16 13.41 18.63
CA ASP A 427 4.84 14.67 18.83
C ASP A 427 6.29 14.48 19.31
N LYS A 428 7.04 15.57 19.48
CA LYS A 428 8.42 15.54 19.96
C LYS A 428 8.59 14.97 21.40
N ASN A 429 7.51 14.97 22.17
CA ASN A 429 7.47 14.42 23.53
C ASN A 429 6.95 12.98 23.55
N GLN A 430 6.76 12.36 22.40
CA GLN A 430 6.21 11.00 22.19
C GLN A 430 4.73 10.88 22.59
N ASN A 431 4.00 12.00 22.78
CA ASN A 431 2.55 11.95 22.94
C ASN A 431 1.91 11.58 21.60
N VAL A 432 0.83 10.82 21.66
CA VAL A 432 0.08 10.42 20.45
C VAL A 432 -0.93 11.50 20.06
N ILE A 433 -1.03 11.76 18.76
CA ILE A 433 -2.03 12.63 18.15
C ILE A 433 -2.79 11.79 17.15
N ILE A 434 -4.11 11.81 17.22
CA ILE A 434 -5.00 10.94 16.46
C ILE A 434 -6.06 11.77 15.77
N GLY A 435 -6.28 11.47 14.48
CA GLY A 435 -7.45 11.89 13.72
C GLY A 435 -8.32 10.68 13.40
N SER A 436 -9.62 10.77 13.62
CA SER A 436 -10.59 9.69 13.40
C SER A 436 -12.00 10.24 13.21
N SER A 437 -13.02 9.38 13.34
CA SER A 437 -14.44 9.74 13.27
C SER A 437 -15.20 9.20 14.48
N THR A 438 -16.31 9.87 14.85
CA THR A 438 -17.21 9.47 15.93
C THR A 438 -18.66 9.74 15.54
N ALA A 439 -19.55 8.84 15.92
CA ALA A 439 -21.00 9.09 15.91
C ALA A 439 -21.50 9.54 17.30
N SER A 440 -20.63 9.57 18.30
CA SER A 440 -20.97 9.83 19.69
C SER A 440 -21.02 11.32 20.01
N SER A 441 -22.18 11.82 20.40
CA SER A 441 -22.32 13.21 20.89
C SER A 441 -21.75 13.41 22.30
N ASP A 442 -21.38 12.34 22.97
CA ASP A 442 -20.75 12.28 24.29
C ASP A 442 -19.29 11.78 24.22
N PHE A 443 -18.65 11.85 23.03
CA PHE A 443 -17.22 11.57 22.88
C PHE A 443 -16.38 12.41 23.87
N PRO A 444 -15.31 11.86 24.49
CA PRO A 444 -14.55 12.56 25.52
C PRO A 444 -13.81 13.80 24.99
N ILE A 445 -14.47 14.94 25.07
CA ILE A 445 -13.97 16.25 24.63
C ILE A 445 -13.45 17.06 25.84
N THR A 446 -12.32 17.77 25.65
CA THR A 446 -11.76 18.62 26.71
C THR A 446 -12.42 20.00 26.76
N LEU A 447 -12.39 20.66 27.93
CA LEU A 447 -13.03 21.96 28.16
C LEU A 447 -12.60 23.08 27.20
N ASN A 448 -11.37 23.03 26.69
CA ASN A 448 -10.81 24.02 25.76
C ASN A 448 -10.75 23.50 24.32
N ALA A 449 -11.65 22.61 23.95
CA ALA A 449 -11.77 22.12 22.59
C ALA A 449 -12.05 23.25 21.60
N TYR A 450 -11.54 23.13 20.39
CA TYR A 450 -11.90 24.00 19.28
C TYR A 450 -13.39 23.94 19.01
N GLN A 451 -13.95 22.71 18.96
CA GLN A 451 -15.38 22.43 18.86
C GLN A 451 -15.76 21.45 19.97
N ASN A 452 -16.59 21.92 20.90
CA ASN A 452 -16.97 21.17 22.10
C ASN A 452 -18.33 20.47 22.01
N SER A 453 -18.98 20.53 20.86
CA SER A 453 -20.26 19.90 20.60
C SER A 453 -20.26 19.18 19.25
N TYR A 454 -20.93 18.04 19.21
CA TYR A 454 -21.19 17.29 17.98
C TYR A 454 -21.97 18.17 16.99
N GLY A 455 -21.50 18.23 15.73
CA GLY A 455 -22.06 19.12 14.70
C GLY A 455 -23.33 18.56 14.06
N GLY A 456 -23.34 17.27 13.72
CA GLY A 456 -24.51 16.63 13.12
C GLY A 456 -24.18 15.44 12.20
N GLY A 457 -25.20 15.01 11.44
CA GLY A 457 -25.07 13.89 10.51
C GLY A 457 -24.95 12.53 11.20
N ASP A 458 -24.41 11.53 10.47
CA ASP A 458 -24.19 10.18 10.99
C ASP A 458 -22.90 10.10 11.82
N GLN A 459 -21.98 11.04 11.60
CA GLN A 459 -20.68 11.12 12.28
C GLN A 459 -20.03 12.49 12.11
N ASP A 460 -19.13 12.83 13.03
CA ASP A 460 -18.18 13.94 12.93
C ASP A 460 -16.73 13.45 12.95
N GLY A 461 -15.82 14.24 12.41
CA GLY A 461 -14.40 14.08 12.67
C GLY A 461 -14.06 14.35 14.14
N VAL A 462 -13.07 13.64 14.67
CA VAL A 462 -12.47 13.92 15.97
C VAL A 462 -10.97 13.97 15.88
N VAL A 463 -10.38 14.89 16.63
CA VAL A 463 -8.93 15.00 16.80
C VAL A 463 -8.62 15.06 18.28
N PHE A 464 -7.70 14.22 18.71
CA PHE A 464 -7.32 14.19 20.11
C PHE A 464 -5.86 13.85 20.32
N LYS A 465 -5.34 14.25 21.48
CA LYS A 465 -3.97 14.00 21.91
C LYS A 465 -3.95 13.36 23.27
N MET A 466 -3.19 12.29 23.42
CA MET A 466 -2.97 11.60 24.68
C MET A 466 -1.49 11.60 25.06
N ASN A 467 -1.21 11.46 26.33
CA ASN A 467 0.17 11.20 26.78
C ASN A 467 0.68 9.85 26.28
N GLU A 468 1.98 9.67 26.30
CA GLU A 468 2.64 8.47 25.79
C GLU A 468 2.15 7.16 26.47
N ASP A 469 1.76 7.23 27.73
CA ASP A 469 1.26 6.06 28.49
C ASP A 469 -0.23 5.79 28.28
N LEU A 470 -0.90 6.55 27.42
CA LEU A 470 -2.32 6.40 27.09
C LEU A 470 -3.24 6.47 28.31
N SER A 471 -2.80 7.14 29.38
CA SER A 471 -3.51 7.27 30.65
C SER A 471 -4.27 8.59 30.78
N THR A 472 -3.97 9.56 29.93
CA THR A 472 -4.51 10.92 30.06
C THR A 472 -4.80 11.53 28.68
N MET A 473 -6.02 12.02 28.51
CA MET A 473 -6.41 12.88 27.39
C MET A 473 -5.86 14.29 27.63
N ILE A 474 -4.91 14.73 26.80
CA ILE A 474 -4.28 16.07 26.92
C ILE A 474 -5.22 17.13 26.34
N TRP A 475 -5.75 16.86 25.15
CA TRP A 475 -6.83 17.65 24.54
C TRP A 475 -7.60 16.79 23.53
N SER A 476 -8.85 17.16 23.29
CA SER A 476 -9.73 16.51 22.34
C SER A 476 -10.75 17.50 21.81
N SER A 477 -11.13 17.38 20.53
CA SER A 477 -12.09 18.26 19.86
C SER A 477 -12.87 17.50 18.79
N TYR A 478 -14.15 17.80 18.64
CA TYR A 478 -14.84 17.50 17.39
C TYR A 478 -14.27 18.37 16.25
N PHE A 479 -14.54 17.94 15.02
CA PHE A 479 -14.20 18.67 13.80
C PHE A 479 -15.22 18.31 12.71
N GLY A 480 -16.33 19.04 12.66
CA GLY A 480 -17.41 18.78 11.72
C GLY A 480 -18.42 19.92 11.65
N GLY A 481 -19.33 19.83 10.70
CA GLY A 481 -20.43 20.76 10.48
C GLY A 481 -21.78 20.10 10.79
N SER A 482 -22.84 20.49 10.05
CA SER A 482 -24.21 20.00 10.31
C SER A 482 -24.56 18.68 9.62
N ALA A 483 -23.68 18.16 8.78
CA ALA A 483 -23.82 16.86 8.10
C ALA A 483 -22.67 15.92 8.48
N SER A 484 -22.54 14.79 7.80
CA SER A 484 -21.53 13.78 8.15
C SER A 484 -20.12 14.21 7.74
N ASP A 485 -19.20 14.10 8.66
CA ASP A 485 -17.79 14.51 8.52
C ASP A 485 -16.86 13.42 9.07
N GLY A 486 -15.61 13.37 8.59
CA GLY A 486 -14.63 12.41 9.08
C GLY A 486 -13.20 12.88 8.83
N ILE A 487 -12.26 12.52 9.71
CA ILE A 487 -10.84 12.76 9.55
C ILE A 487 -10.14 11.44 9.24
N TYR A 488 -9.40 11.40 8.13
CA TYR A 488 -8.75 10.20 7.62
C TYR A 488 -7.24 10.23 7.78
N SER A 489 -6.66 11.43 7.82
CA SER A 489 -5.22 11.60 7.93
C SER A 489 -4.86 12.80 8.80
N VAL A 490 -3.74 12.69 9.52
CA VAL A 490 -3.14 13.76 10.29
C VAL A 490 -1.63 13.78 10.07
N ILE A 491 -1.10 14.96 9.79
CA ILE A 491 0.35 15.17 9.71
C ILE A 491 0.76 16.37 10.55
N LYS A 492 2.03 16.42 10.93
CA LYS A 492 2.61 17.51 11.68
C LYS A 492 3.74 18.16 10.89
N SER A 493 3.73 19.50 10.79
CA SER A 493 4.83 20.25 10.20
C SER A 493 6.02 20.36 11.17
N ASN A 494 7.15 20.86 10.65
CA ASN A 494 8.33 21.14 11.47
C ASN A 494 8.09 22.23 12.55
N ASP A 495 7.10 23.07 12.35
CA ASP A 495 6.71 24.15 13.29
C ASP A 495 5.64 23.68 14.30
N ASP A 496 5.46 22.37 14.44
CA ASP A 496 4.46 21.72 15.29
C ASP A 496 2.98 22.04 14.94
N ASN A 497 2.70 22.62 13.76
CA ASN A 497 1.33 22.78 13.27
C ASN A 497 0.77 21.43 12.81
N LEU A 498 -0.52 21.20 13.10
CA LEU A 498 -1.23 19.99 12.68
C LEU A 498 -2.07 20.29 11.44
N TYR A 499 -2.01 19.39 10.48
CA TYR A 499 -2.83 19.40 9.27
C TYR A 499 -3.68 18.15 9.24
N PHE A 500 -4.95 18.31 8.92
CA PHE A 500 -5.92 17.23 8.85
C PHE A 500 -6.49 17.14 7.43
N ALA A 501 -6.74 15.92 6.99
CA ALA A 501 -7.45 15.66 5.75
C ALA A 501 -8.56 14.64 6.01
N GLY A 502 -9.69 14.81 5.32
CA GLY A 502 -10.85 13.95 5.52
C GLY A 502 -11.93 14.19 4.49
N GLY A 503 -13.13 13.71 4.78
CA GLY A 503 -14.33 13.90 3.98
C GLY A 503 -15.38 14.70 4.73
N THR A 504 -16.19 15.48 3.99
CA THR A 504 -17.31 16.26 4.53
C THR A 504 -18.51 16.23 3.58
N ASN A 505 -19.70 16.08 4.16
CA ASN A 505 -20.98 16.35 3.50
C ASN A 505 -21.60 17.67 4.00
N SER A 506 -20.93 18.36 4.91
CA SER A 506 -21.37 19.66 5.42
C SER A 506 -21.11 20.75 4.36
N LEU A 507 -22.18 21.32 3.86
CA LEU A 507 -22.16 22.38 2.83
C LEU A 507 -22.36 23.77 3.41
N ASP A 508 -22.49 23.87 4.73
CA ASP A 508 -22.87 25.08 5.41
C ASP A 508 -21.67 25.86 5.99
N ILE A 509 -21.97 27.09 6.37
CA ILE A 509 -21.04 28.02 7.01
C ILE A 509 -20.51 27.52 8.36
N ASN A 510 -21.11 26.46 8.91
CA ASN A 510 -20.75 25.91 10.22
C ASN A 510 -19.62 24.87 10.15
N PHE A 511 -19.23 24.41 8.94
CA PHE A 511 -18.01 23.63 8.82
C PHE A 511 -16.82 24.51 9.19
N PRO A 512 -15.87 24.02 10.02
CA PRO A 512 -14.71 24.82 10.46
C PRO A 512 -13.78 25.13 9.31
N ILE A 513 -14.01 26.26 8.64
CA ILE A 513 -13.14 26.83 7.60
C ILE A 513 -12.49 28.10 8.14
N THR A 514 -11.21 28.29 7.79
CA THR A 514 -10.44 29.52 8.12
C THR A 514 -10.39 30.47 6.93
#